data_d0227350948dcd9b0e3b47116ee0d036
#
_entry.id   d0227350948dcd9b0e3b47116ee0d036
#
_cell.length_a   1.000
_cell.length_b   1.000
_cell.length_c   1.000
_cell.angle_alpha   90.00
_cell.angle_beta   90.00
_cell.angle_gamma   90.00
#
_symmetry.space_group_name_H-M   'P 1'
#
loop_
_entity.id
_entity.type
_entity.pdbx_description
1 polymer ?
#
loop_
_entity_poly.entity_id
_entity_poly.type
_entity_poly.pdbx_seq_one_letter_code
_entity_poly.pdbx_strand_id
1 'polypeptide(L)'
;MKFAVWAFALFLTSAPAMAQIDEMRAGLMLHDPGPFSTGKEDGVDINAEVIFNPLSGLSWLGSPRPFAGVAIATGDEATSQLYGGLGWEVDIAQRYFVGVGLGLVVHDGETDYDLGEPLFADRAYLGCRVLGRLSGEVGYRLSERLGASVQFAHASNAGICDENEGLDTIGFRLGYKF
;
A
#
# COMPACT_ATOMS: atom_id res chain seq x y z
N MET A 1 0.15 3.35 -26.52
CA MET A 1 -0.84 2.28 -26.80
C MET A 1 -1.89 2.28 -25.71
N LYS A 2 -3.18 2.43 -26.05
CA LYS A 2 -4.28 2.52 -25.07
C LYS A 2 -4.58 1.12 -24.54
N PHE A 3 -4.12 0.74 -23.36
CA PHE A 3 -4.59 -0.47 -22.69
C PHE A 3 -5.76 -0.11 -21.77
N ALA A 4 -6.84 -0.81 -22.01
CA ALA A 4 -8.18 -0.55 -21.51
C ALA A 4 -8.28 -0.82 -20.00
N VAL A 5 -8.78 0.17 -19.29
CA VAL A 5 -9.24 0.17 -17.89
C VAL A 5 -10.54 -0.65 -17.76
N TRP A 6 -10.54 -1.95 -18.06
CA TRP A 6 -11.77 -2.77 -18.01
C TRP A 6 -11.78 -3.86 -16.94
N ALA A 7 -10.74 -3.99 -16.10
CA ALA A 7 -10.69 -5.03 -15.07
C ALA A 7 -11.27 -4.60 -13.71
N PHE A 8 -11.63 -3.34 -13.50
CA PHE A 8 -12.06 -2.83 -12.18
C PHE A 8 -13.56 -2.94 -11.90
N ALA A 9 -14.38 -3.30 -12.86
CA ALA A 9 -15.84 -3.29 -12.72
C ALA A 9 -16.46 -4.57 -12.09
N LEU A 10 -15.68 -5.62 -11.83
CA LEU A 10 -16.25 -6.92 -11.44
C LEU A 10 -16.38 -7.16 -9.92
N PHE A 11 -15.87 -6.27 -9.07
CA PHE A 11 -15.94 -6.45 -7.61
C PHE A 11 -16.98 -5.57 -6.88
N LEU A 12 -17.70 -4.70 -7.59
CA LEU A 12 -18.62 -3.73 -6.96
C LEU A 12 -20.10 -4.12 -6.99
N THR A 13 -20.48 -5.32 -7.40
CA THR A 13 -21.90 -5.68 -7.61
C THR A 13 -22.53 -6.54 -6.50
N SER A 14 -21.92 -6.70 -5.33
CA SER A 14 -22.60 -7.35 -4.22
C SER A 14 -22.84 -6.36 -3.07
N ALA A 15 -24.09 -5.97 -2.86
CA ALA A 15 -24.53 -5.17 -1.70
C ALA A 15 -24.01 -5.68 -0.31
N PRO A 16 -23.67 -6.96 -0.10
CA PRO A 16 -23.04 -7.41 1.14
C PRO A 16 -21.59 -6.94 1.34
N ALA A 17 -20.85 -6.56 0.29
CA ALA A 17 -19.45 -6.12 0.42
C ALA A 17 -19.35 -4.74 1.09
N MET A 18 -20.28 -3.84 0.84
CA MET A 18 -20.29 -2.49 1.47
C MET A 18 -20.60 -2.54 2.97
N ALA A 19 -21.35 -3.56 3.42
CA ALA A 19 -21.63 -3.77 4.84
C ALA A 19 -20.43 -4.30 5.65
N GLN A 20 -19.29 -4.59 4.99
CA GLN A 20 -18.09 -5.13 5.62
C GLN A 20 -16.95 -4.11 5.77
N ILE A 21 -17.09 -2.90 5.25
CA ILE A 21 -16.09 -1.84 5.44
C ILE A 21 -16.20 -1.35 6.89
N ASP A 22 -15.10 -1.44 7.63
CA ASP A 22 -14.99 -0.98 9.00
C ASP A 22 -14.31 0.39 9.09
N GLU A 23 -13.33 0.66 8.21
CA GLU A 23 -12.56 1.90 8.25
C GLU A 23 -12.07 2.30 6.85
N MET A 24 -11.96 3.60 6.62
CA MET A 24 -11.27 4.16 5.45
C MET A 24 -10.12 5.05 5.92
N ARG A 25 -8.99 4.97 5.25
CA ARG A 25 -7.81 5.83 5.50
C ARG A 25 -7.41 6.52 4.22
N ALA A 26 -7.02 7.80 4.35
CA ALA A 26 -6.46 8.56 3.24
C ALA A 26 -5.31 9.46 3.74
N GLY A 27 -4.33 9.72 2.87
CA GLY A 27 -3.18 10.50 3.28
C GLY A 27 -2.23 10.84 2.14
N LEU A 28 -1.14 11.48 2.52
CA LEU A 28 -0.03 11.84 1.65
C LEU A 28 1.22 11.10 2.13
N MET A 29 1.91 10.46 1.18
CA MET A 29 3.11 9.69 1.45
C MET A 29 4.26 10.28 0.65
N LEU A 30 5.45 10.37 1.24
CA LEU A 30 6.68 10.58 0.49
C LEU A 30 6.93 9.33 -0.36
N HIS A 31 7.24 9.54 -1.62
CA HIS A 31 7.53 8.49 -2.58
C HIS A 31 9.01 8.13 -2.53
N ASP A 32 9.30 6.86 -2.44
CA ASP A 32 10.64 6.23 -2.49
C ASP A 32 11.75 6.86 -1.61
N PRO A 33 11.48 7.23 -0.33
CA PRO A 33 12.48 7.90 0.50
C PRO A 33 13.61 6.99 1.03
N GLY A 34 13.62 5.69 0.70
CA GLY A 34 14.43 4.67 1.38
C GLY A 34 13.86 4.33 2.76
N PRO A 35 14.43 3.50 3.61
CA PRO A 35 15.80 2.97 3.58
C PRO A 35 15.96 1.58 2.93
N PHE A 36 14.88 0.96 2.42
CA PHE A 36 14.94 -0.39 1.84
C PHE A 36 14.81 -0.39 0.31
N SER A 37 14.63 0.77 -0.29
CA SER A 37 14.62 1.01 -1.73
C SER A 37 15.87 1.77 -2.17
N THR A 38 16.00 2.00 -3.46
CA THR A 38 17.15 2.76 -4.02
C THR A 38 17.00 4.27 -3.91
N GLY A 39 15.79 4.77 -3.62
CA GLY A 39 15.53 6.21 -3.55
C GLY A 39 15.68 6.92 -4.87
N LYS A 40 15.35 6.25 -5.97
CA LYS A 40 15.50 6.81 -7.33
C LYS A 40 14.30 7.65 -7.76
N GLU A 41 13.12 7.26 -7.30
CA GLU A 41 11.88 7.94 -7.65
C GLU A 41 11.54 9.00 -6.60
N ASP A 42 11.16 10.18 -7.06
CA ASP A 42 10.82 11.31 -6.20
C ASP A 42 9.32 11.63 -6.26
N GLY A 43 8.83 12.29 -5.22
CA GLY A 43 7.48 12.86 -5.24
C GLY A 43 6.66 12.59 -4.00
N VAL A 44 5.36 12.70 -4.17
CA VAL A 44 4.35 12.47 -3.14
C VAL A 44 3.27 11.57 -3.72
N ASP A 45 2.85 10.57 -2.93
CA ASP A 45 1.70 9.74 -3.29
C ASP A 45 0.44 10.23 -2.60
N ILE A 46 -0.66 10.24 -3.34
CA ILE A 46 -2.00 10.32 -2.77
C ILE A 46 -2.41 8.88 -2.43
N ASN A 47 -2.57 8.60 -1.13
CA ASN A 47 -2.92 7.28 -0.65
C ASN A 47 -4.39 7.23 -0.21
N ALA A 48 -5.07 6.14 -0.58
CA ALA A 48 -6.40 5.81 -0.07
C ALA A 48 -6.50 4.29 0.16
N GLU A 49 -7.10 3.90 1.30
CA GLU A 49 -7.21 2.51 1.72
C GLU A 49 -8.57 2.26 2.36
N VAL A 50 -9.19 1.13 2.05
CA VAL A 50 -10.37 0.59 2.73
C VAL A 50 -9.95 -0.62 3.55
N ILE A 51 -10.45 -0.72 4.78
CA ILE A 51 -10.16 -1.78 5.72
C ILE A 51 -11.48 -2.41 6.11
N PHE A 52 -11.53 -3.72 6.00
CA PHE A 52 -12.73 -4.52 6.26
C PHE A 52 -12.78 -5.03 7.70
N ASN A 53 -13.94 -5.54 8.08
CA ASN A 53 -14.12 -6.19 9.39
C ASN A 53 -13.13 -7.35 9.60
N PRO A 54 -12.72 -7.60 10.86
CA PRO A 54 -11.83 -8.71 11.18
C PRO A 54 -12.37 -10.06 10.72
N LEU A 55 -11.50 -10.91 10.19
CA LEU A 55 -11.85 -12.29 9.81
C LEU A 55 -11.92 -13.18 11.05
N SER A 56 -13.10 -13.30 11.64
CA SER A 56 -13.32 -14.11 12.84
C SER A 56 -12.98 -15.60 12.66
N GLY A 57 -13.12 -16.13 11.45
CA GLY A 57 -12.69 -17.49 11.08
C GLY A 57 -11.17 -17.72 11.14
N LEU A 58 -10.38 -16.66 11.22
CA LEU A 58 -8.92 -16.68 11.38
C LEU A 58 -8.48 -16.21 12.78
N SER A 59 -9.28 -16.47 13.81
CA SER A 59 -8.97 -16.09 15.20
C SER A 59 -7.65 -16.68 15.71
N TRP A 60 -7.30 -17.86 15.25
CA TRP A 60 -6.00 -18.50 15.53
C TRP A 60 -4.80 -17.72 14.97
N LEU A 61 -5.01 -16.86 13.96
CA LEU A 61 -4.02 -15.95 13.36
C LEU A 61 -4.19 -14.50 13.89
N GLY A 62 -4.99 -14.27 14.94
CA GLY A 62 -5.23 -12.95 15.52
C GLY A 62 -6.32 -12.14 14.82
N SER A 63 -7.22 -12.79 14.09
CA SER A 63 -8.35 -12.14 13.38
C SER A 63 -7.92 -10.97 12.49
N PRO A 64 -7.07 -11.20 11.47
CA PRO A 64 -6.59 -10.13 10.60
C PRO A 64 -7.75 -9.42 9.89
N ARG A 65 -7.55 -8.15 9.60
CA ARG A 65 -8.47 -7.31 8.83
C ARG A 65 -7.99 -7.27 7.37
N PRO A 66 -8.78 -7.69 6.39
CA PRO A 66 -8.46 -7.46 5.00
C PRO A 66 -8.38 -5.96 4.70
N PHE A 67 -7.49 -5.57 3.81
CA PHE A 67 -7.42 -4.21 3.30
C PHE A 67 -7.17 -4.20 1.80
N ALA A 68 -7.58 -3.11 1.14
CA ALA A 68 -7.23 -2.79 -0.24
C ALA A 68 -7.05 -1.29 -0.39
N GLY A 69 -6.08 -0.87 -1.19
CA GLY A 69 -5.78 0.55 -1.35
C GLY A 69 -5.00 0.87 -2.61
N VAL A 70 -4.85 2.15 -2.82
CA VAL A 70 -4.08 2.73 -3.92
C VAL A 70 -3.08 3.75 -3.36
N ALA A 71 -1.92 3.85 -4.01
CA ALA A 71 -0.99 4.96 -3.88
C ALA A 71 -0.76 5.51 -5.28
N ILE A 72 -1.25 6.71 -5.54
CA ILE A 72 -1.12 7.38 -6.83
C ILE A 72 0.06 8.34 -6.72
N ALA A 73 1.14 8.01 -7.40
CA ALA A 73 2.33 8.85 -7.45
C ALA A 73 2.06 10.12 -8.26
N THR A 74 2.56 11.26 -7.77
CA THR A 74 2.42 12.56 -8.43
C THR A 74 3.73 13.05 -9.04
N GLY A 75 4.85 12.34 -8.82
CA GLY A 75 6.15 12.61 -9.46
C GLY A 75 6.12 12.24 -10.93
N ASP A 76 6.99 12.90 -11.71
CA ASP A 76 7.20 12.52 -13.09
C ASP A 76 7.82 11.11 -13.14
N GLU A 77 7.25 10.20 -13.94
CA GLU A 77 7.69 8.81 -14.10
C GLU A 77 7.69 7.96 -12.80
N ALA A 78 7.08 8.46 -11.72
CA ALA A 78 7.01 7.76 -10.45
C ALA A 78 5.91 6.67 -10.44
N THR A 79 6.19 5.58 -9.75
CA THR A 79 5.41 4.34 -9.76
C THR A 79 4.16 4.42 -8.88
N SER A 80 2.99 4.29 -9.50
CA SER A 80 1.72 4.12 -8.78
C SER A 80 1.44 2.67 -8.43
N GLN A 81 0.70 2.45 -7.33
CA GLN A 81 0.47 1.15 -6.74
C GLN A 81 -1.01 0.90 -6.49
N LEU A 82 -1.47 -0.33 -6.82
CA LEU A 82 -2.70 -0.91 -6.32
C LEU A 82 -2.32 -2.08 -5.41
N TYR A 83 -2.80 -2.09 -4.16
CA TYR A 83 -2.37 -3.10 -3.21
C TYR A 83 -3.52 -3.67 -2.38
N GLY A 84 -3.28 -4.82 -1.78
CA GLY A 84 -4.21 -5.44 -0.85
C GLY A 84 -3.54 -6.52 -0.02
N GLY A 85 -4.16 -6.85 1.11
CA GLY A 85 -3.56 -7.81 2.03
C GLY A 85 -4.35 -8.01 3.31
N LEU A 86 -3.63 -8.45 4.35
CA LEU A 86 -4.12 -8.68 5.69
C LEU A 86 -3.35 -7.81 6.68
N GLY A 87 -4.05 -7.10 7.54
CA GLY A 87 -3.49 -6.23 8.57
C GLY A 87 -3.88 -6.67 9.97
N TRP A 88 -2.99 -6.39 10.91
CA TRP A 88 -3.22 -6.54 12.35
C TRP A 88 -2.99 -5.21 13.01
N GLU A 89 -3.85 -4.85 13.93
CA GLU A 89 -3.76 -3.61 14.70
C GLU A 89 -4.01 -3.92 16.16
N VAL A 90 -3.18 -3.35 17.04
CA VAL A 90 -3.33 -3.46 18.49
C VAL A 90 -3.25 -2.09 19.13
N ASP A 91 -4.11 -1.82 20.08
CA ASP A 91 -4.03 -0.63 20.92
C ASP A 91 -2.95 -0.87 21.99
N ILE A 92 -1.92 -0.01 22.02
CA ILE A 92 -0.79 -0.09 22.96
C ILE A 92 -1.00 0.77 24.19
N ALA A 93 -1.91 1.77 24.11
CA ALA A 93 -2.37 2.62 25.19
C ALA A 93 -3.78 3.13 24.88
N GLN A 94 -4.41 3.89 25.78
CA GLN A 94 -5.81 4.33 25.64
C GLN A 94 -6.17 4.94 24.29
N ARG A 95 -5.19 5.58 23.61
CA ARG A 95 -5.42 6.25 22.33
C ARG A 95 -4.38 5.92 21.25
N TYR A 96 -3.30 5.24 21.60
CA TYR A 96 -2.24 4.88 20.67
C TYR A 96 -2.45 3.48 20.13
N PHE A 97 -2.21 3.29 18.85
CA PHE A 97 -2.22 1.98 18.23
C PHE A 97 -0.98 1.76 17.37
N VAL A 98 -0.64 0.51 17.17
CA VAL A 98 0.34 0.06 16.19
C VAL A 98 -0.30 -0.96 15.27
N GLY A 99 0.08 -0.92 14.00
CA GLY A 99 -0.40 -1.83 12.98
C GLY A 99 0.74 -2.41 12.16
N VAL A 100 0.52 -3.61 11.65
CA VAL A 100 1.37 -4.24 10.64
C VAL A 100 0.48 -4.78 9.53
N GLY A 101 0.97 -4.76 8.28
CA GLY A 101 0.26 -5.28 7.13
C GLY A 101 1.18 -6.12 6.25
N LEU A 102 0.63 -7.23 5.76
CA LEU A 102 1.26 -8.10 4.76
C LEU A 102 0.34 -8.20 3.55
N GLY A 103 0.88 -8.06 2.35
CA GLY A 103 0.06 -8.07 1.16
C GLY A 103 0.84 -8.19 -0.14
N LEU A 104 0.14 -7.88 -1.22
CA LEU A 104 0.68 -7.82 -2.56
C LEU A 104 0.40 -6.44 -3.16
N VAL A 105 1.26 -6.05 -4.11
CA VAL A 105 1.16 -4.82 -4.90
C VAL A 105 1.17 -5.19 -6.36
N VAL A 106 0.31 -4.54 -7.15
CA VAL A 106 0.45 -4.41 -8.60
C VAL A 106 0.79 -2.96 -8.89
N HIS A 107 1.79 -2.69 -9.70
CA HIS A 107 2.30 -1.35 -10.00
C HIS A 107 2.41 -1.10 -11.50
N ASP A 108 2.57 0.16 -11.90
CA ASP A 108 2.75 0.60 -13.28
C ASP A 108 4.20 0.95 -13.65
N GLY A 109 5.12 0.95 -12.67
CA GLY A 109 6.54 1.25 -12.84
C GLY A 109 7.30 0.22 -13.70
N GLU A 110 8.59 0.44 -13.90
CA GLU A 110 9.44 -0.39 -14.75
C GLU A 110 9.71 -1.76 -14.10
N THR A 111 9.72 -2.81 -14.94
CA THR A 111 10.03 -4.17 -14.47
C THR A 111 11.43 -4.60 -14.86
N ASP A 112 11.85 -4.29 -16.09
CA ASP A 112 13.09 -4.79 -16.66
C ASP A 112 13.93 -3.65 -17.20
N TYR A 113 15.23 -3.87 -17.25
CA TYR A 113 16.18 -3.01 -17.93
C TYR A 113 16.42 -3.52 -19.36
N ASP A 114 16.06 -2.70 -20.35
CA ASP A 114 16.31 -3.03 -21.75
C ASP A 114 17.78 -2.77 -22.13
N LEU A 115 18.49 -3.83 -22.54
CA LEU A 115 19.86 -3.74 -23.02
C LEU A 115 19.93 -2.86 -24.28
N GLY A 116 20.54 -1.67 -24.16
CA GLY A 116 20.70 -0.71 -25.24
C GLY A 116 19.98 0.62 -25.02
N GLU A 117 19.15 0.73 -24.01
CA GLU A 117 18.62 2.00 -23.54
C GLU A 117 19.50 2.60 -22.43
N PRO A 118 19.54 3.93 -22.27
CA PRO A 118 20.21 4.54 -21.13
C PRO A 118 19.50 4.09 -19.83
N LEU A 119 20.29 3.73 -18.82
CA LEU A 119 19.77 3.56 -17.45
C LEU A 119 19.17 4.89 -16.99
N PHE A 120 17.87 4.89 -16.72
CA PHE A 120 17.23 6.04 -16.10
C PHE A 120 17.61 6.08 -14.62
N ALA A 121 18.24 7.16 -14.18
CA ALA A 121 18.70 7.34 -12.80
C ALA A 121 17.55 7.65 -11.85
N ASP A 122 16.39 8.02 -12.39
CA ASP A 122 15.17 8.49 -11.73
C ASP A 122 14.02 7.47 -11.77
N ARG A 123 14.30 6.20 -12.14
CA ARG A 123 13.31 5.11 -12.16
C ARG A 123 13.84 3.91 -11.40
N ALA A 124 12.95 3.28 -10.62
CA ALA A 124 13.22 2.03 -9.99
C ALA A 124 12.86 0.84 -10.91
N TYR A 125 13.76 -0.12 -11.03
CA TYR A 125 13.55 -1.37 -11.76
C TYR A 125 13.08 -2.45 -10.77
N LEU A 126 11.80 -2.78 -10.82
CA LEU A 126 11.12 -3.57 -9.79
C LEU A 126 11.07 -5.08 -10.11
N GLY A 127 11.49 -5.47 -11.30
CA GLY A 127 11.65 -6.85 -11.76
C GLY A 127 10.34 -7.58 -12.06
N CYS A 128 9.38 -7.53 -11.16
CA CYS A 128 8.08 -8.19 -11.29
C CYS A 128 6.94 -7.17 -11.28
N ARG A 129 5.88 -7.40 -12.06
CA ARG A 129 4.65 -6.60 -12.02
C ARG A 129 3.87 -6.76 -10.71
N VAL A 130 4.06 -7.86 -10.00
CA VAL A 130 3.47 -8.13 -8.69
C VAL A 130 4.56 -8.26 -7.65
N LEU A 131 4.50 -7.45 -6.59
CA LEU A 131 5.47 -7.42 -5.49
C LEU A 131 4.81 -7.87 -4.18
N GLY A 132 5.62 -8.36 -3.25
CA GLY A 132 5.25 -8.47 -1.86
C GLY A 132 5.22 -7.09 -1.21
N ARG A 133 4.29 -6.85 -0.28
CA ARG A 133 4.18 -5.60 0.49
C ARG A 133 4.20 -5.88 1.98
N LEU A 134 5.08 -5.18 2.69
CA LEU A 134 5.11 -5.12 4.15
C LEU A 134 4.84 -3.68 4.57
N SER A 135 3.98 -3.47 5.57
CA SER A 135 3.75 -2.13 6.13
C SER A 135 3.73 -2.15 7.66
N GLY A 136 4.16 -1.03 8.24
CA GLY A 136 4.09 -0.73 9.66
C GLY A 136 3.41 0.62 9.88
N GLU A 137 2.63 0.75 10.92
CA GLU A 137 1.88 1.96 11.23
C GLU A 137 1.88 2.24 12.73
N VAL A 138 1.99 3.51 13.07
CA VAL A 138 1.77 4.01 14.43
C VAL A 138 0.76 5.13 14.35
N GLY A 139 -0.27 5.09 15.20
CA GLY A 139 -1.34 6.05 15.13
C GLY A 139 -1.90 6.45 16.49
N TYR A 140 -2.76 7.47 16.43
CA TYR A 140 -3.43 8.05 17.57
C TYR A 140 -4.93 8.23 17.28
N ARG A 141 -5.78 7.77 18.19
CA ARG A 141 -7.25 7.92 18.13
C ARG A 141 -7.64 9.32 18.58
N LEU A 142 -8.00 10.18 17.64
CA LEU A 142 -8.49 11.54 17.90
C LEU A 142 -9.86 11.50 18.56
N SER A 143 -10.72 10.57 18.11
CA SER A 143 -12.05 10.27 18.67
C SER A 143 -12.36 8.78 18.50
N GLU A 144 -13.59 8.37 18.84
CA GLU A 144 -14.06 6.99 18.60
C GLU A 144 -14.06 6.60 17.11
N ARG A 145 -14.21 7.59 16.22
CA ARG A 145 -14.30 7.36 14.77
C ARG A 145 -13.11 7.90 13.98
N LEU A 146 -12.36 8.87 14.52
CA LEU A 146 -11.27 9.51 13.81
C LEU A 146 -9.92 9.08 14.39
N GLY A 147 -8.99 8.75 13.50
CA GLY A 147 -7.59 8.48 13.82
C GLY A 147 -6.66 9.25 12.91
N ALA A 148 -5.45 9.48 13.39
CA ALA A 148 -4.33 9.97 12.60
C ALA A 148 -3.14 9.03 12.79
N SER A 149 -2.37 8.78 11.73
CA SER A 149 -1.27 7.82 11.78
C SER A 149 -0.12 8.21 10.85
N VAL A 150 1.03 7.62 11.13
CA VAL A 150 2.17 7.54 10.22
C VAL A 150 2.30 6.10 9.79
N GLN A 151 2.34 5.84 8.49
CA GLN A 151 2.60 4.53 7.91
C GLN A 151 3.92 4.57 7.15
N PHE A 152 4.68 3.50 7.27
CA PHE A 152 5.76 3.11 6.37
C PHE A 152 5.35 1.84 5.64
N ALA A 153 5.64 1.75 4.34
CA ALA A 153 5.46 0.52 3.59
C ALA A 153 6.62 0.30 2.63
N HIS A 154 7.00 -0.97 2.48
CA HIS A 154 8.01 -1.46 1.56
C HIS A 154 7.39 -2.47 0.59
N ALA A 155 7.68 -2.32 -0.69
CA ALA A 155 7.29 -3.26 -1.74
C ALA A 155 8.53 -3.79 -2.45
N SER A 156 8.63 -5.10 -2.63
CA SER A 156 9.74 -5.76 -3.34
C SER A 156 9.36 -7.15 -3.80
N ASN A 157 10.13 -7.69 -4.74
CA ASN A 157 9.93 -9.07 -5.21
C ASN A 157 10.76 -10.11 -4.42
N ALA A 158 11.49 -9.68 -3.38
CA ALA A 158 12.36 -10.53 -2.54
C ALA A 158 13.43 -11.32 -3.34
N GLY A 159 13.86 -10.81 -4.49
CA GLY A 159 14.86 -11.46 -5.36
C GLY A 159 14.32 -12.63 -6.18
N ILE A 160 13.00 -12.71 -6.39
CA ILE A 160 12.37 -13.73 -7.25
C ILE A 160 12.54 -13.38 -8.73
N CYS A 161 12.58 -12.09 -9.08
CA CYS A 161 12.81 -11.59 -10.43
C CYS A 161 14.22 -11.02 -10.58
N ASP A 162 14.66 -10.79 -11.81
CA ASP A 162 16.04 -10.40 -12.15
C ASP A 162 16.44 -9.06 -11.52
N GLU A 163 15.52 -8.07 -11.51
CA GLU A 163 15.70 -6.78 -10.85
C GLU A 163 14.88 -6.73 -9.56
N ASN A 164 15.35 -6.00 -8.53
CA ASN A 164 14.68 -5.85 -7.25
C ASN A 164 15.16 -4.61 -6.49
N GLU A 165 14.94 -3.44 -7.04
CA GLU A 165 15.34 -2.19 -6.37
C GLU A 165 14.41 -1.81 -5.20
N GLY A 166 13.19 -2.36 -5.20
CA GLY A 166 12.18 -2.10 -4.17
C GLY A 166 11.57 -0.70 -4.28
N LEU A 167 10.53 -0.47 -3.52
CA LEU A 167 9.87 0.82 -3.42
C LEU A 167 9.39 1.06 -1.98
N ASP A 168 9.79 2.17 -1.40
CA ASP A 168 9.39 2.59 -0.06
C ASP A 168 8.37 3.73 -0.12
N THR A 169 7.46 3.76 0.83
CA THR A 169 6.58 4.93 1.05
C THR A 169 6.45 5.21 2.55
N ILE A 170 6.45 6.48 2.93
CA ILE A 170 6.20 6.91 4.31
C ILE A 170 5.35 8.17 4.33
N GLY A 171 4.34 8.24 5.20
CA GLY A 171 3.54 9.46 5.29
C GLY A 171 2.44 9.44 6.32
N PHE A 172 1.67 10.51 6.32
CA PHE A 172 0.57 10.75 7.25
C PHE A 172 -0.75 10.33 6.63
N ARG A 173 -1.59 9.70 7.45
CA ARG A 173 -2.94 9.27 7.08
C ARG A 173 -3.95 9.71 8.12
N LEU A 174 -5.16 10.04 7.66
CA LEU A 174 -6.35 10.20 8.49
C LEU A 174 -7.28 9.02 8.24
N GLY A 175 -7.80 8.43 9.29
CA GLY A 175 -8.72 7.31 9.25
C GLY A 175 -10.10 7.69 9.79
N TYR A 176 -11.14 7.17 9.16
CA TYR A 176 -12.52 7.26 9.63
C TYR A 176 -13.11 5.86 9.79
N LYS A 177 -13.55 5.54 10.98
CA LYS A 177 -14.21 4.30 11.36
C LYS A 177 -15.73 4.46 11.33
N PHE A 178 -16.43 3.51 10.70
CA PHE A 178 -17.89 3.54 10.51
C PHE A 178 -18.69 3.01 11.70
#